data_ce5e2643b39781fc1c27e153800f34ad
#
_entry.id   ce5e2643b39781fc1c27e153800f34ad
#
_cell.length_a   1.000
_cell.length_b   1.000
_cell.length_c   1.000
_cell.angle_alpha   90.00
_cell.angle_beta   90.00
_cell.angle_gamma   90.00
#
_symmetry.space_group_name_H-M   'P 1'
#
loop_
_entity.id
_entity.type
_entity.pdbx_description
1 polymer ?
#
loop_
_entity_poly.entity_id
_entity_poly.type
_entity_poly.pdbx_seq_one_letter_code
_entity_poly.pdbx_strand_id
1 'polypeptide(L)'
;MLRRLVPTAYRPVLANRVFRRLILGFAVSYLGDGMSFVAVAWLAIELAPQATAGLWVGASVAAYTLPGVVGALVLGRRLRRVPARRLLLADSIVRGVFLGAVPLAWLAGLLTLPLYVVLLAGSSLLHAWGSAGKYTLLAELLPGEQRLAANTLVGSLNFAATIAGPAIAGVLVTYISSALVLGLDALTYLFLAVLIVRTRLPESGRVSPVDQAATRGGLALMRSYPELLGLLTLTWFFNFLYGPVEVALPLHVTDDLNAPGTLLGLYWMLFGVGAVLGALAVGALRRLPLWPVTVGIVIAWGLALLPFGLDAPTAVTVACFALGGAIYGPFVALSVTLMQAKSPPEHLAAMLAARSAALLTASPIGTAIGGPLTSALGPRATLGGSGLATVALGVVACALLVARRRTSAGASTANQA
;
A
#
# COMPACT_ATOMS: atom_id res chain seq x y z
N MET A 1 6.79 -35.08 -8.36
CA MET A 1 6.93 -34.15 -9.48
C MET A 1 7.08 -32.67 -9.02
N LEU A 2 6.30 -32.17 -8.08
CA LEU A 2 6.37 -30.77 -7.57
C LEU A 2 7.75 -30.36 -6.96
N ARG A 3 8.53 -31.28 -6.39
CA ARG A 3 9.85 -30.98 -5.80
C ARG A 3 10.90 -30.46 -6.81
N ARG A 4 10.76 -30.73 -8.11
CA ARG A 4 11.70 -30.27 -9.16
C ARG A 4 11.42 -28.84 -9.64
N LEU A 5 10.20 -28.33 -9.45
CA LEU A 5 9.79 -26.98 -9.86
C LEU A 5 10.14 -25.89 -8.84
N VAL A 6 10.44 -26.28 -7.59
CA VAL A 6 10.78 -25.31 -6.54
C VAL A 6 12.29 -25.06 -6.54
N PRO A 7 12.74 -23.79 -6.71
CA PRO A 7 14.15 -23.42 -6.60
C PRO A 7 14.75 -23.87 -5.28
N THR A 8 16.02 -24.27 -5.30
CA THR A 8 16.72 -24.87 -4.16
C THR A 8 16.66 -24.01 -2.89
N ALA A 9 16.72 -22.69 -3.04
CA ALA A 9 16.65 -21.72 -1.94
C ALA A 9 15.34 -21.80 -1.12
N TYR A 10 14.22 -22.20 -1.72
CA TYR A 10 12.91 -22.26 -1.03
C TYR A 10 12.58 -23.62 -0.43
N ARG A 11 13.31 -24.69 -0.82
CA ARG A 11 13.03 -26.05 -0.37
C ARG A 11 13.14 -26.22 1.15
N PRO A 12 14.17 -25.70 1.87
CA PRO A 12 14.27 -25.82 3.32
C PRO A 12 13.11 -25.15 4.05
N VAL A 13 12.70 -23.96 3.57
CA VAL A 13 11.61 -23.18 4.15
C VAL A 13 10.27 -23.90 3.97
N LEU A 14 10.00 -24.42 2.78
CA LEU A 14 8.78 -25.17 2.46
C LEU A 14 8.77 -26.59 3.07
N ALA A 15 9.91 -27.13 3.51
CA ALA A 15 9.98 -28.36 4.28
C ALA A 15 9.43 -28.19 5.70
N ASN A 16 9.49 -26.99 6.26
CA ASN A 16 8.92 -26.69 7.57
C ASN A 16 7.39 -26.74 7.53
N ARG A 17 6.79 -27.72 8.24
CA ARG A 17 5.34 -27.94 8.24
C ARG A 17 4.57 -26.77 8.83
N VAL A 18 5.13 -26.12 9.84
CA VAL A 18 4.50 -24.96 10.49
C VAL A 18 4.48 -23.79 9.53
N PHE A 19 5.60 -23.47 8.88
CA PHE A 19 5.68 -22.42 7.87
C PHE A 19 4.70 -22.66 6.71
N ARG A 20 4.60 -23.89 6.20
CA ARG A 20 3.66 -24.24 5.13
C ARG A 20 2.19 -23.98 5.49
N ARG A 21 1.80 -24.21 6.74
CA ARG A 21 0.44 -23.91 7.20
C ARG A 21 0.21 -22.41 7.28
N LEU A 22 1.17 -21.65 7.82
CA LEU A 22 1.07 -20.20 7.94
C LEU A 22 1.07 -19.51 6.59
N ILE A 23 1.93 -19.90 5.65
CA ILE A 23 2.01 -19.29 4.33
C ILE A 23 0.72 -19.49 3.53
N LEU A 24 0.04 -20.64 3.70
CA LEU A 24 -1.28 -20.85 3.12
C LEU A 24 -2.30 -19.86 3.70
N GLY A 25 -2.31 -19.69 5.03
CA GLY A 25 -3.17 -18.70 5.68
C GLY A 25 -2.90 -17.28 5.22
N PHE A 26 -1.63 -16.91 5.08
CA PHE A 26 -1.24 -15.59 4.56
C PHE A 26 -1.64 -15.41 3.10
N ALA A 27 -1.46 -16.42 2.25
CA ALA A 27 -1.86 -16.34 0.84
C ALA A 27 -3.37 -16.09 0.68
N VAL A 28 -4.18 -16.82 1.45
CA VAL A 28 -5.64 -16.67 1.46
C VAL A 28 -6.05 -15.30 2.00
N SER A 29 -5.44 -14.85 3.11
CA SER A 29 -5.72 -13.54 3.71
C SER A 29 -5.30 -12.38 2.82
N TYR A 30 -4.15 -12.45 2.15
CA TYR A 30 -3.74 -11.41 1.19
C TYR A 30 -4.70 -11.32 -0.01
N LEU A 31 -5.22 -12.47 -0.48
CA LEU A 31 -6.20 -12.45 -1.55
C LEU A 31 -7.49 -11.76 -1.10
N GLY A 32 -7.92 -12.00 0.14
CA GLY A 32 -9.02 -11.27 0.78
C GLY A 32 -8.77 -9.76 0.83
N ASP A 33 -7.60 -9.34 1.32
CA ASP A 33 -7.19 -7.93 1.35
C ASP A 33 -7.23 -7.29 -0.06
N GLY A 34 -6.71 -8.01 -1.06
CA GLY A 34 -6.74 -7.54 -2.45
C GLY A 34 -8.17 -7.39 -2.99
N MET A 35 -9.10 -8.28 -2.61
CA MET A 35 -10.51 -8.15 -2.97
C MET A 35 -11.16 -6.97 -2.24
N SER A 36 -10.88 -6.80 -0.96
CA SER A 36 -11.41 -5.70 -0.14
C SER A 36 -11.00 -4.33 -0.67
N PHE A 37 -9.83 -4.22 -1.30
CA PHE A 37 -9.36 -2.97 -1.91
C PHE A 37 -10.36 -2.38 -2.92
N VAL A 38 -11.02 -3.21 -3.72
CA VAL A 38 -12.09 -2.81 -4.65
C VAL A 38 -13.45 -2.75 -3.94
N ALA A 39 -13.78 -3.79 -3.15
CA ALA A 39 -15.10 -3.94 -2.55
C ALA A 39 -15.42 -2.81 -1.55
N VAL A 40 -14.42 -2.28 -0.83
CA VAL A 40 -14.59 -1.15 0.10
C VAL A 40 -15.07 0.11 -0.61
N ALA A 41 -14.42 0.48 -1.71
CA ALA A 41 -14.83 1.65 -2.47
C ALA A 41 -16.17 1.43 -3.17
N TRP A 42 -16.37 0.24 -3.73
CA TRP A 42 -17.59 -0.09 -4.48
C TRP A 42 -18.82 -0.11 -3.59
N LEU A 43 -18.76 -0.73 -2.40
CA LEU A 43 -19.89 -0.73 -1.45
C LEU A 43 -20.20 0.70 -0.96
N ALA A 44 -19.21 1.54 -0.79
CA ALA A 44 -19.45 2.93 -0.43
C ALA A 44 -20.23 3.68 -1.53
N ILE A 45 -19.95 3.40 -2.82
CA ILE A 45 -20.69 3.95 -3.96
C ILE A 45 -22.13 3.40 -3.97
N GLU A 46 -22.31 2.09 -3.77
CA GLU A 46 -23.63 1.46 -3.73
C GLU A 46 -24.55 2.04 -2.63
N LEU A 47 -23.98 2.43 -1.50
CA LEU A 47 -24.72 2.95 -0.34
C LEU A 47 -24.90 4.47 -0.36
N ALA A 48 -24.04 5.20 -1.05
CA ALA A 48 -23.96 6.67 -0.96
C ALA A 48 -24.93 7.36 -1.95
N PRO A 49 -25.56 8.48 -1.54
CA PRO A 49 -26.18 9.40 -2.51
C PRO A 49 -25.12 9.91 -3.47
N GLN A 50 -25.48 10.03 -4.77
CA GLN A 50 -24.54 10.44 -5.84
C GLN A 50 -23.78 11.73 -5.52
N ALA A 51 -24.49 12.75 -4.97
CA ALA A 51 -23.90 14.03 -4.61
C ALA A 51 -22.78 13.95 -3.55
N THR A 52 -22.74 12.89 -2.73
CA THR A 52 -21.78 12.71 -1.63
C THR A 52 -20.94 11.43 -1.76
N ALA A 53 -21.03 10.75 -2.89
CA ALA A 53 -20.37 9.46 -3.11
C ALA A 53 -18.84 9.58 -2.91
N GLY A 54 -18.20 10.62 -3.46
CA GLY A 54 -16.76 10.85 -3.27
C GLY A 54 -16.35 10.99 -1.81
N LEU A 55 -17.14 11.72 -1.01
CA LEU A 55 -16.89 11.88 0.43
C LEU A 55 -16.94 10.52 1.14
N TRP A 56 -17.94 9.71 0.85
CA TRP A 56 -18.12 8.41 1.52
C TRP A 56 -17.11 7.36 1.04
N VAL A 57 -16.74 7.37 -0.23
CA VAL A 57 -15.63 6.53 -0.74
C VAL A 57 -14.33 6.91 -0.05
N GLY A 58 -13.99 8.20 -0.01
CA GLY A 58 -12.80 8.69 0.68
C GLY A 58 -12.79 8.33 2.17
N ALA A 59 -13.93 8.54 2.87
CA ALA A 59 -14.08 8.19 4.28
C ALA A 59 -13.93 6.67 4.51
N SER A 60 -14.50 5.84 3.65
CA SER A 60 -14.44 4.37 3.76
C SER A 60 -13.02 3.85 3.54
N VAL A 61 -12.34 4.29 2.47
CA VAL A 61 -10.95 3.89 2.19
C VAL A 61 -10.01 4.41 3.28
N ALA A 62 -10.18 5.65 3.74
CA ALA A 62 -9.42 6.20 4.86
C ALA A 62 -9.68 5.42 6.16
N ALA A 63 -10.93 5.06 6.46
CA ALA A 63 -11.29 4.25 7.63
C ALA A 63 -10.74 2.82 7.56
N TYR A 64 -10.56 2.26 6.37
CA TYR A 64 -9.95 0.94 6.18
C TYR A 64 -8.44 0.95 6.39
N THR A 65 -7.76 2.11 6.32
CA THR A 65 -6.29 2.22 6.35
C THR A 65 -5.76 3.05 7.53
N LEU A 66 -6.32 4.22 7.79
CA LEU A 66 -5.80 5.20 8.76
C LEU A 66 -5.79 4.71 10.21
N PRO A 67 -6.84 4.01 10.71
CA PRO A 67 -6.85 3.57 12.12
C PRO A 67 -5.74 2.60 12.46
N GLY A 68 -5.20 1.84 11.48
CA GLY A 68 -4.02 1.01 11.68
C GLY A 68 -2.78 1.82 12.06
N VAL A 69 -2.61 2.99 11.47
CA VAL A 69 -1.52 3.93 11.81
C VAL A 69 -1.73 4.53 13.20
N VAL A 70 -2.97 4.98 13.47
CA VAL A 70 -3.34 5.52 14.80
C VAL A 70 -3.16 4.45 15.87
N GLY A 71 -3.62 3.22 15.61
CA GLY A 71 -3.45 2.08 16.52
C GLY A 71 -1.98 1.75 16.81
N ALA A 72 -1.10 1.87 15.80
CA ALA A 72 0.34 1.69 16.00
C ALA A 72 0.94 2.72 16.96
N LEU A 73 0.48 3.96 16.90
CA LEU A 73 0.98 5.06 17.74
C LEU A 73 0.36 5.07 19.14
N VAL A 74 -0.97 4.98 19.22
CA VAL A 74 -1.72 5.13 20.47
C VAL A 74 -1.61 3.88 21.35
N LEU A 75 -1.75 2.69 20.77
CA LEU A 75 -1.69 1.44 21.53
C LEU A 75 -0.26 0.97 21.82
N GLY A 76 0.75 1.70 21.36
CA GLY A 76 2.16 1.33 21.41
C GLY A 76 2.66 0.89 22.78
N ARG A 77 2.34 1.63 23.85
CA ARG A 77 2.77 1.31 25.22
C ARG A 77 2.21 -0.02 25.73
N ARG A 78 0.96 -0.36 25.37
CA ARG A 78 0.28 -1.57 25.84
C ARG A 78 0.66 -2.80 25.00
N LEU A 79 0.66 -2.65 23.69
CA LEU A 79 0.82 -3.78 22.78
C LEU A 79 2.27 -4.25 22.61
N ARG A 80 3.29 -3.41 22.88
CA ARG A 80 4.72 -3.83 22.88
C ARG A 80 5.04 -4.97 23.84
N ARG A 81 4.20 -5.22 24.86
CA ARG A 81 4.39 -6.29 25.82
C ARG A 81 3.70 -7.59 25.41
N VAL A 82 2.88 -7.52 24.36
CA VAL A 82 2.09 -8.68 23.88
C VAL A 82 2.94 -9.51 22.91
N PRO A 83 2.96 -10.84 23.04
CA PRO A 83 3.67 -11.73 22.12
C PRO A 83 3.19 -11.59 20.67
N ALA A 84 4.11 -11.73 19.72
CA ALA A 84 3.85 -11.59 18.27
C ALA A 84 2.69 -12.45 17.78
N ARG A 85 2.62 -13.71 18.24
CA ARG A 85 1.52 -14.66 17.95
C ARG A 85 0.16 -14.09 18.36
N ARG A 86 0.06 -13.53 19.57
CA ARG A 86 -1.21 -12.98 20.09
C ARG A 86 -1.64 -11.74 19.34
N LEU A 87 -0.68 -10.91 18.92
CA LEU A 87 -0.98 -9.71 18.10
C LEU A 87 -1.51 -10.09 16.73
N LEU A 88 -0.89 -11.06 16.05
CA LEU A 88 -1.35 -11.55 14.76
C LEU A 88 -2.74 -12.21 14.88
N LEU A 89 -2.96 -12.99 15.95
CA LEU A 89 -4.27 -13.61 16.22
C LEU A 89 -5.34 -12.56 16.51
N ALA A 90 -5.05 -11.59 17.37
CA ALA A 90 -6.00 -10.53 17.71
C ALA A 90 -6.38 -9.68 16.47
N ASP A 91 -5.40 -9.32 15.64
CA ASP A 91 -5.66 -8.62 14.37
C ASP A 91 -6.56 -9.46 13.46
N SER A 92 -6.26 -10.74 13.28
CA SER A 92 -7.06 -11.63 12.44
C SER A 92 -8.49 -11.79 12.94
N ILE A 93 -8.70 -11.88 14.25
CA ILE A 93 -10.05 -11.97 14.84
C ILE A 93 -10.78 -10.64 14.70
N VAL A 94 -10.14 -9.51 15.05
CA VAL A 94 -10.76 -8.18 14.94
C VAL A 94 -11.17 -7.90 13.51
N ARG A 95 -10.30 -8.13 12.52
CA ARG A 95 -10.65 -7.98 11.12
C ARG A 95 -11.79 -8.92 10.71
N GLY A 96 -11.69 -10.21 11.04
CA GLY A 96 -12.74 -11.17 10.73
C GLY A 96 -14.11 -10.80 11.32
N VAL A 97 -14.16 -10.29 12.56
CA VAL A 97 -15.40 -9.88 13.21
C VAL A 97 -15.96 -8.60 12.58
N PHE A 98 -15.16 -7.54 12.48
CA PHE A 98 -15.64 -6.26 11.97
C PHE A 98 -16.01 -6.31 10.48
N LEU A 99 -15.20 -6.95 9.63
CA LEU A 99 -15.53 -7.14 8.22
C LEU A 99 -16.71 -8.10 8.04
N GLY A 100 -16.83 -9.14 8.87
CA GLY A 100 -17.95 -10.06 8.86
C GLY A 100 -19.27 -9.43 9.34
N ALA A 101 -19.20 -8.40 10.18
CA ALA A 101 -20.37 -7.63 10.58
C ALA A 101 -20.96 -6.80 9.41
N VAL A 102 -20.17 -6.46 8.39
CA VAL A 102 -20.67 -5.70 7.22
C VAL A 102 -21.75 -6.47 6.46
N PRO A 103 -21.52 -7.70 5.95
CA PRO A 103 -22.57 -8.45 5.26
C PRO A 103 -23.74 -8.81 6.19
N LEU A 104 -23.51 -9.03 7.47
CA LEU A 104 -24.58 -9.31 8.43
C LEU A 104 -25.50 -8.09 8.60
N ALA A 105 -24.93 -6.90 8.78
CA ALA A 105 -25.70 -5.65 8.85
C ALA A 105 -26.41 -5.35 7.53
N TRP A 106 -25.78 -5.64 6.40
CA TRP A 106 -26.37 -5.47 5.08
C TRP A 106 -27.59 -6.40 4.88
N LEU A 107 -27.47 -7.69 5.20
CA LEU A 107 -28.56 -8.67 5.13
C LEU A 107 -29.72 -8.31 6.05
N ALA A 108 -29.42 -7.74 7.21
CA ALA A 108 -30.43 -7.28 8.16
C ALA A 108 -31.08 -5.94 7.77
N GLY A 109 -30.66 -5.28 6.69
CA GLY A 109 -31.14 -3.94 6.31
C GLY A 109 -30.72 -2.81 7.25
N LEU A 110 -29.71 -3.06 8.10
CA LEU A 110 -29.22 -2.12 9.12
C LEU A 110 -27.94 -1.39 8.70
N LEU A 111 -27.34 -1.73 7.56
CA LEU A 111 -26.08 -1.14 7.12
C LEU A 111 -26.29 0.29 6.64
N THR A 112 -25.90 1.25 7.47
CA THR A 112 -25.83 2.66 7.12
C THR A 112 -24.38 3.07 6.82
N LEU A 113 -24.18 4.16 6.07
CA LEU A 113 -22.83 4.66 5.76
C LEU A 113 -21.97 4.96 7.00
N PRO A 114 -22.49 5.64 8.06
CA PRO A 114 -21.72 5.82 9.29
C PRO A 114 -21.33 4.51 9.96
N LEU A 115 -22.24 3.53 10.02
CA LEU A 115 -21.96 2.20 10.58
C LEU A 115 -20.91 1.49 9.76
N TYR A 116 -20.99 1.57 8.43
CA TYR A 116 -20.00 1.00 7.53
C TYR A 116 -18.59 1.55 7.79
N VAL A 117 -18.44 2.87 7.85
CA VAL A 117 -17.17 3.53 8.16
C VAL A 117 -16.63 3.11 9.53
N VAL A 118 -17.49 3.01 10.55
CA VAL A 118 -17.10 2.53 11.89
C VAL A 118 -16.60 1.08 11.87
N LEU A 119 -17.29 0.21 11.13
CA LEU A 119 -16.88 -1.20 10.99
C LEU A 119 -15.55 -1.32 10.28
N LEU A 120 -15.33 -0.56 9.21
CA LEU A 120 -14.03 -0.51 8.53
C LEU A 120 -12.91 0.02 9.43
N ALA A 121 -13.17 1.09 10.18
CA ALA A 121 -12.21 1.64 11.12
C ALA A 121 -11.83 0.64 12.22
N GLY A 122 -12.82 -0.07 12.75
CA GLY A 122 -12.61 -1.15 13.72
C GLY A 122 -11.76 -2.29 13.15
N SER A 123 -12.00 -2.67 11.89
CA SER A 123 -11.28 -3.76 11.24
C SER A 123 -9.78 -3.48 11.09
N SER A 124 -9.39 -2.24 10.89
CA SER A 124 -8.01 -1.87 10.60
C SER A 124 -7.17 -1.50 11.83
N LEU A 125 -7.79 -1.34 13.02
CA LEU A 125 -7.15 -0.77 14.22
C LEU A 125 -5.88 -1.51 14.66
N LEU A 126 -5.84 -2.83 14.54
CA LEU A 126 -4.69 -3.65 14.93
C LEU A 126 -3.80 -4.04 13.76
N HIS A 127 -4.12 -3.64 12.51
CA HIS A 127 -3.44 -4.13 11.32
C HIS A 127 -1.91 -3.94 11.32
N ALA A 128 -1.42 -2.78 11.75
CA ALA A 128 0.01 -2.53 11.85
C ALA A 128 0.70 -3.47 12.85
N TRP A 129 0.02 -3.79 13.96
CA TRP A 129 0.51 -4.71 14.99
C TRP A 129 0.47 -6.17 14.52
N GLY A 130 -0.59 -6.59 13.85
CA GLY A 130 -0.71 -7.91 13.24
C GLY A 130 0.36 -8.14 12.17
N SER A 131 0.57 -7.15 11.30
CA SER A 131 1.60 -7.21 10.26
C SER A 131 3.01 -7.33 10.85
N ALA A 132 3.33 -6.50 11.85
CA ALA A 132 4.62 -6.59 12.55
C ALA A 132 4.76 -7.93 13.30
N GLY A 133 3.67 -8.41 13.93
CA GLY A 133 3.61 -9.72 14.58
C GLY A 133 3.92 -10.88 13.62
N LYS A 134 3.40 -10.82 12.40
CA LYS A 134 3.68 -11.78 11.34
C LYS A 134 5.17 -11.91 11.04
N TYR A 135 5.85 -10.81 10.78
CA TYR A 135 7.28 -10.84 10.44
C TYR A 135 8.15 -11.27 11.62
N THR A 136 7.80 -10.87 12.85
CA THR A 136 8.49 -11.32 14.07
C THR A 136 8.31 -12.82 14.26
N LEU A 137 7.09 -13.33 14.11
CA LEU A 137 6.81 -14.75 14.24
C LEU A 137 7.58 -15.59 13.21
N LEU A 138 7.70 -15.12 11.97
CA LEU A 138 8.50 -15.77 10.93
C LEU A 138 9.99 -15.77 11.27
N ALA A 139 10.50 -14.68 11.84
CA ALA A 139 11.90 -14.58 12.27
C ALA A 139 12.23 -15.53 13.44
N GLU A 140 11.26 -15.86 14.28
CA GLU A 140 11.43 -16.82 15.37
C GLU A 140 11.28 -18.27 14.93
N LEU A 141 10.37 -18.51 13.98
CA LEU A 141 10.08 -19.84 13.48
C LEU A 141 11.21 -20.42 12.63
N LEU A 142 11.99 -19.57 11.96
CA LEU A 142 12.95 -19.96 10.94
C LEU A 142 14.38 -19.55 11.29
N PRO A 143 15.38 -20.43 11.04
CA PRO A 143 16.79 -20.07 11.11
C PRO A 143 17.13 -18.84 10.26
N GLY A 144 18.17 -18.09 10.65
CA GLY A 144 18.58 -16.84 9.98
C GLY A 144 18.73 -16.96 8.46
N GLU A 145 19.34 -18.06 8.00
CA GLU A 145 19.57 -18.38 6.58
C GLU A 145 18.27 -18.54 5.76
N GLN A 146 17.18 -18.95 6.42
CA GLN A 146 15.89 -19.18 5.77
C GLN A 146 14.97 -17.97 5.76
N ARG A 147 15.25 -16.94 6.58
CA ARG A 147 14.38 -15.77 6.74
C ARG A 147 14.21 -14.96 5.46
N LEU A 148 15.31 -14.80 4.70
CA LEU A 148 15.25 -14.10 3.42
C LEU A 148 14.30 -14.81 2.45
N ALA A 149 14.45 -16.11 2.27
CA ALA A 149 13.58 -16.90 1.40
C ALA A 149 12.11 -16.89 1.86
N ALA A 150 11.85 -16.95 3.18
CA ALA A 150 10.50 -16.86 3.73
C ALA A 150 9.86 -15.49 3.47
N ASN A 151 10.59 -14.40 3.74
CA ASN A 151 10.10 -13.05 3.51
C ASN A 151 9.85 -12.79 2.02
N THR A 152 10.70 -13.31 1.13
CA THR A 152 10.50 -13.23 -0.32
C THR A 152 9.23 -13.96 -0.75
N LEU A 153 8.98 -15.17 -0.24
CA LEU A 153 7.73 -15.90 -0.54
C LEU A 153 6.50 -15.15 -0.05
N VAL A 154 6.53 -14.65 1.19
CA VAL A 154 5.42 -13.85 1.75
C VAL A 154 5.18 -12.57 0.94
N GLY A 155 6.25 -11.88 0.57
CA GLY A 155 6.17 -10.69 -0.28
C GLY A 155 5.62 -11.00 -1.68
N SER A 156 6.08 -12.09 -2.31
CA SER A 156 5.59 -12.52 -3.62
C SER A 156 4.10 -12.88 -3.61
N LEU A 157 3.61 -13.53 -2.54
CA LEU A 157 2.19 -13.81 -2.37
C LEU A 157 1.37 -12.53 -2.19
N ASN A 158 1.88 -11.57 -1.41
CA ASN A 158 1.23 -10.28 -1.26
C ASN A 158 1.12 -9.54 -2.61
N PHE A 159 2.21 -9.51 -3.40
CA PHE A 159 2.18 -8.93 -4.74
C PHE A 159 1.20 -9.64 -5.67
N ALA A 160 1.20 -10.98 -5.68
CA ALA A 160 0.25 -11.76 -6.49
C ALA A 160 -1.20 -11.45 -6.10
N ALA A 161 -1.49 -11.31 -4.81
CA ALA A 161 -2.79 -10.95 -4.29
C ALA A 161 -3.21 -9.51 -4.64
N THR A 162 -2.27 -8.57 -4.64
CA THR A 162 -2.52 -7.18 -5.07
C THR A 162 -2.92 -7.09 -6.55
N ILE A 163 -2.50 -8.05 -7.38
CA ILE A 163 -2.89 -8.13 -8.79
C ILE A 163 -4.20 -8.92 -8.95
N ALA A 164 -4.27 -10.11 -8.37
CA ALA A 164 -5.39 -11.02 -8.56
C ALA A 164 -6.65 -10.59 -7.77
N GLY A 165 -6.47 -10.03 -6.58
CA GLY A 165 -7.57 -9.64 -5.70
C GLY A 165 -8.53 -8.63 -6.33
N PRO A 166 -8.05 -7.48 -6.83
CA PRO A 166 -8.91 -6.52 -7.52
C PRO A 166 -9.62 -7.08 -8.75
N ALA A 167 -8.94 -7.92 -9.54
CA ALA A 167 -9.54 -8.58 -10.70
C ALA A 167 -10.71 -9.51 -10.28
N ILE A 168 -10.48 -10.35 -9.26
CA ILE A 168 -11.49 -11.24 -8.70
C ILE A 168 -12.65 -10.43 -8.10
N ALA A 169 -12.34 -9.39 -7.31
CA ALA A 169 -13.37 -8.53 -6.73
C ALA A 169 -14.20 -7.84 -7.81
N GLY A 170 -13.56 -7.26 -8.84
CA GLY A 170 -14.26 -6.61 -9.95
C GLY A 170 -15.25 -7.54 -10.66
N VAL A 171 -14.91 -8.82 -10.78
CA VAL A 171 -15.85 -9.85 -11.28
C VAL A 171 -16.92 -10.15 -10.24
N LEU A 172 -16.55 -10.41 -8.99
CA LEU A 172 -17.48 -10.82 -7.95
C LEU A 172 -18.56 -9.75 -7.68
N VAL A 173 -18.20 -8.46 -7.62
CA VAL A 173 -19.18 -7.39 -7.35
C VAL A 173 -20.22 -7.22 -8.45
N THR A 174 -20.03 -7.85 -9.62
CA THR A 174 -21.08 -7.88 -10.66
C THR A 174 -22.10 -9.00 -10.47
N TYR A 175 -21.74 -10.05 -9.73
CA TYR A 175 -22.61 -11.23 -9.52
C TYR A 175 -23.15 -11.35 -8.10
N ILE A 176 -22.40 -10.82 -7.12
CA ILE A 176 -22.80 -10.81 -5.70
C ILE A 176 -22.58 -9.40 -5.14
N SER A 177 -23.28 -9.09 -4.04
CA SER A 177 -23.10 -7.80 -3.36
C SER A 177 -21.66 -7.57 -2.89
N SER A 178 -21.18 -6.33 -2.99
CA SER A 178 -19.88 -5.90 -2.45
C SER A 178 -19.74 -6.19 -0.95
N ALA A 179 -20.85 -6.14 -0.20
CA ALA A 179 -20.89 -6.54 1.20
C ALA A 179 -20.52 -8.02 1.39
N LEU A 180 -20.96 -8.91 0.51
CA LEU A 180 -20.58 -10.34 0.56
C LEU A 180 -19.11 -10.56 0.19
N VAL A 181 -18.55 -9.77 -0.70
CA VAL A 181 -17.09 -9.81 -1.01
C VAL A 181 -16.27 -9.46 0.24
N LEU A 182 -16.67 -8.46 1.02
CA LEU A 182 -16.06 -8.17 2.33
C LEU A 182 -16.24 -9.30 3.33
N GLY A 183 -17.39 -10.00 3.26
CA GLY A 183 -17.63 -11.22 4.03
C GLY A 183 -16.66 -12.35 3.68
N LEU A 184 -16.34 -12.53 2.39
CA LEU A 184 -15.33 -13.49 1.98
C LEU A 184 -13.95 -13.14 2.56
N ASP A 185 -13.57 -11.86 2.56
CA ASP A 185 -12.33 -11.43 3.22
C ASP A 185 -12.35 -11.70 4.73
N ALA A 186 -13.47 -11.40 5.41
CA ALA A 186 -13.64 -11.75 6.81
C ALA A 186 -13.36 -13.25 7.08
N LEU A 187 -13.88 -14.13 6.22
CA LEU A 187 -13.66 -15.57 6.31
C LEU A 187 -12.16 -15.93 6.11
N THR A 188 -11.44 -15.22 5.25
CA THR A 188 -10.00 -15.43 5.07
C THR A 188 -9.22 -15.13 6.36
N TYR A 189 -9.57 -14.06 7.06
CA TYR A 189 -8.97 -13.71 8.35
C TYR A 189 -9.35 -14.68 9.46
N LEU A 190 -10.60 -15.13 9.54
CA LEU A 190 -11.01 -16.17 10.48
C LEU A 190 -10.33 -17.50 10.21
N PHE A 191 -10.14 -17.86 8.94
CA PHE A 191 -9.35 -19.01 8.54
C PHE A 191 -7.88 -18.90 9.04
N LEU A 192 -7.26 -17.72 8.84
CA LEU A 192 -5.91 -17.45 9.37
C LEU A 192 -5.88 -17.57 10.90
N ALA A 193 -6.87 -17.01 11.61
CA ALA A 193 -6.97 -17.11 13.06
C ALA A 193 -7.06 -18.57 13.53
N VAL A 194 -7.88 -19.39 12.86
CA VAL A 194 -7.99 -20.85 13.15
C VAL A 194 -6.65 -21.54 12.92
N LEU A 195 -5.93 -21.23 11.84
CA LEU A 195 -4.61 -21.80 11.58
C LEU A 195 -3.60 -21.44 12.68
N ILE A 196 -3.58 -20.18 13.13
CA ILE A 196 -2.70 -19.71 14.22
C ILE A 196 -3.02 -20.44 15.53
N VAL A 197 -4.29 -20.62 15.85
CA VAL A 197 -4.71 -21.35 17.09
C VAL A 197 -4.33 -22.81 17.02
N ARG A 198 -4.58 -23.49 15.89
CA ARG A 198 -4.32 -24.93 15.70
C ARG A 198 -2.84 -25.26 15.48
N THR A 199 -1.98 -24.25 15.29
CA THR A 199 -0.56 -24.46 15.06
C THR A 199 0.21 -24.12 16.34
N ARG A 200 1.09 -25.04 16.77
CA ARG A 200 1.99 -24.80 17.90
C ARG A 200 3.07 -23.82 17.46
N LEU A 201 2.94 -22.56 17.85
CA LEU A 201 3.82 -21.45 17.50
C LEU A 201 4.58 -20.96 18.73
N PRO A 202 5.82 -20.46 18.57
CA PRO A 202 6.54 -19.82 19.65
C PRO A 202 5.76 -18.62 20.24
N GLU A 203 5.91 -18.40 21.56
CA GLU A 203 5.23 -17.27 22.25
C GLU A 203 6.18 -16.14 22.64
N SER A 204 7.42 -16.17 22.17
CA SER A 204 8.52 -15.44 22.77
C SER A 204 8.70 -13.99 22.29
N GLY A 205 8.43 -13.66 21.03
CA GLY A 205 8.80 -12.36 20.46
C GLY A 205 7.89 -11.19 20.81
N ARG A 206 8.50 -10.08 21.16
CA ARG A 206 7.83 -8.79 21.35
C ARG A 206 8.02 -7.91 20.13
N VAL A 207 6.99 -7.14 19.78
CA VAL A 207 6.93 -6.38 18.53
C VAL A 207 6.72 -4.90 18.79
N SER A 208 7.30 -4.07 17.94
CA SER A 208 6.92 -2.67 17.80
C SER A 208 6.82 -2.32 16.31
N PRO A 209 5.62 -2.03 15.76
CA PRO A 209 5.47 -1.63 14.37
C PRO A 209 6.15 -0.29 14.06
N VAL A 210 6.29 0.57 15.08
CA VAL A 210 6.95 1.87 14.96
C VAL A 210 7.85 2.06 16.17
N ASP A 211 9.16 2.13 15.96
CA ASP A 211 10.09 2.59 16.97
C ASP A 211 10.06 4.12 17.00
N GLN A 212 9.32 4.68 17.98
CA GLN A 212 9.14 6.12 18.09
C GLN A 212 10.45 6.86 18.39
N ALA A 213 11.37 6.24 19.15
CA ALA A 213 12.65 6.85 19.45
C ALA A 213 13.54 6.89 18.20
N ALA A 214 13.64 5.77 17.48
CA ALA A 214 14.36 5.70 16.21
C ALA A 214 13.72 6.63 15.17
N THR A 215 12.38 6.69 15.09
CA THR A 215 11.65 7.57 14.17
C THR A 215 11.92 9.04 14.44
N ARG A 216 11.83 9.50 15.69
CA ARG A 216 12.09 10.89 16.06
C ARG A 216 13.57 11.25 15.84
N GLY A 217 14.48 10.38 16.25
CA GLY A 217 15.90 10.53 16.00
C GLY A 217 16.22 10.59 14.50
N GLY A 218 15.64 9.69 13.70
CA GLY A 218 15.81 9.66 12.26
C GLY A 218 15.31 10.91 11.55
N LEU A 219 14.13 11.44 11.90
CA LEU A 219 13.61 12.69 11.33
C LEU A 219 14.47 13.90 11.73
N ALA A 220 14.95 13.97 12.97
CA ALA A 220 15.86 15.03 13.41
C ALA A 220 17.18 14.98 12.63
N LEU A 221 17.76 13.79 12.46
CA LEU A 221 18.97 13.58 11.67
C LEU A 221 18.77 13.93 10.19
N MET A 222 17.65 13.61 9.57
CA MET A 222 17.38 13.95 8.16
C MET A 222 17.40 15.46 7.90
N ARG A 223 17.11 16.30 8.90
CA ARG A 223 17.22 17.76 8.77
C ARG A 223 18.63 18.22 8.50
N SER A 224 19.62 17.48 9.00
CA SER A 224 21.05 17.74 8.74
C SER A 224 21.52 17.22 7.37
N TYR A 225 20.68 16.44 6.68
CA TYR A 225 20.94 15.87 5.35
C TYR A 225 19.87 16.31 4.35
N PRO A 226 20.00 17.50 3.73
CA PRO A 226 18.96 18.08 2.86
C PRO A 226 18.58 17.21 1.65
N GLU A 227 19.50 16.36 1.15
CA GLU A 227 19.18 15.40 0.09
C GLU A 227 18.22 14.31 0.56
N LEU A 228 18.40 13.78 1.77
CA LEU A 228 17.55 12.76 2.35
C LEU A 228 16.18 13.31 2.74
N LEU A 229 16.15 14.54 3.27
CA LEU A 229 14.90 15.23 3.55
C LEU A 229 14.12 15.49 2.24
N GLY A 230 14.80 15.93 1.17
CA GLY A 230 14.20 16.12 -0.15
C GLY A 230 13.64 14.82 -0.72
N LEU A 231 14.36 13.69 -0.56
CA LEU A 231 13.88 12.37 -0.99
C LEU A 231 12.66 11.92 -0.19
N LEU A 232 12.68 12.13 1.13
CA LEU A 232 11.52 11.82 1.99
C LEU A 232 10.30 12.65 1.59
N THR A 233 10.49 13.96 1.40
CA THR A 233 9.42 14.88 0.99
C THR A 233 8.86 14.49 -0.38
N LEU A 234 9.71 14.25 -1.38
CA LEU A 234 9.29 13.78 -2.71
C LEU A 234 8.48 12.49 -2.61
N THR A 235 8.97 11.51 -1.86
CA THR A 235 8.31 10.22 -1.71
C THR A 235 6.99 10.35 -0.97
N TRP A 236 6.93 11.20 0.07
CA TRP A 236 5.71 11.44 0.83
C TRP A 236 4.63 12.11 -0.03
N PHE A 237 4.95 13.20 -0.71
CA PHE A 237 3.99 13.88 -1.58
C PHE A 237 3.57 13.04 -2.77
N PHE A 238 4.46 12.23 -3.32
CA PHE A 238 4.12 11.29 -4.40
C PHE A 238 3.06 10.27 -3.96
N ASN A 239 3.22 9.66 -2.77
CA ASN A 239 2.22 8.75 -2.22
C ASN A 239 0.95 9.49 -1.74
N PHE A 240 1.07 10.73 -1.26
CA PHE A 240 -0.07 11.56 -0.89
C PHE A 240 -0.94 11.87 -2.12
N LEU A 241 -0.34 12.27 -3.24
CA LEU A 241 -1.05 12.56 -4.50
C LEU A 241 -1.64 11.31 -5.17
N TYR A 242 -1.17 10.13 -4.79
CA TYR A 242 -1.78 8.87 -5.20
C TYR A 242 -3.13 8.62 -4.49
N GLY A 243 -3.31 9.11 -3.26
CA GLY A 243 -4.53 8.90 -2.47
C GLY A 243 -5.82 9.34 -3.17
N PRO A 244 -5.91 10.55 -3.76
CA PRO A 244 -7.09 10.97 -4.52
C PRO A 244 -7.42 10.05 -5.71
N VAL A 245 -6.43 9.38 -6.31
CA VAL A 245 -6.66 8.42 -7.41
C VAL A 245 -7.43 7.19 -6.91
N GLU A 246 -7.15 6.72 -5.68
CA GLU A 246 -7.87 5.58 -5.07
C GLU A 246 -9.36 5.88 -4.87
N VAL A 247 -9.74 7.15 -4.68
CA VAL A 247 -11.14 7.59 -4.54
C VAL A 247 -11.78 7.89 -5.89
N ALA A 248 -11.06 8.60 -6.74
CA ALA A 248 -11.63 9.10 -7.98
C ALA A 248 -11.77 8.01 -9.05
N LEU A 249 -10.89 7.00 -9.08
CA LEU A 249 -10.94 5.96 -10.11
C LEU A 249 -12.20 5.09 -10.03
N PRO A 250 -12.65 4.59 -8.86
CA PRO A 250 -13.94 3.88 -8.75
C PRO A 250 -15.12 4.74 -9.22
N LEU A 251 -15.17 6.00 -8.81
CA LEU A 251 -16.22 6.94 -9.21
C LEU A 251 -16.16 7.30 -10.71
N HIS A 252 -14.96 7.38 -11.30
CA HIS A 252 -14.81 7.55 -12.73
C HIS A 252 -15.41 6.35 -13.50
N VAL A 253 -15.21 5.14 -13.00
CA VAL A 253 -15.78 3.93 -13.63
C VAL A 253 -17.31 3.92 -13.54
N THR A 254 -17.89 4.32 -12.40
CA THR A 254 -19.35 4.33 -12.21
C THR A 254 -20.04 5.53 -12.84
N ASP A 255 -19.54 6.73 -12.57
CA ASP A 255 -20.27 7.99 -12.86
C ASP A 255 -19.97 8.52 -14.26
N ASP A 256 -18.68 8.42 -14.68
CA ASP A 256 -18.27 8.95 -15.99
C ASP A 256 -18.39 7.91 -17.11
N LEU A 257 -18.09 6.64 -16.82
CA LEU A 257 -18.08 5.57 -17.83
C LEU A 257 -19.33 4.69 -17.78
N ASN A 258 -20.17 4.79 -16.73
CA ASN A 258 -21.33 3.93 -16.47
C ASN A 258 -20.96 2.43 -16.64
N ALA A 259 -19.77 2.05 -16.16
CA ALA A 259 -19.21 0.72 -16.39
C ALA A 259 -19.28 -0.14 -15.10
N PRO A 260 -19.34 -1.47 -15.26
CA PRO A 260 -19.38 -2.39 -14.14
C PRO A 260 -18.03 -2.46 -13.39
N GLY A 261 -18.06 -3.01 -12.17
CA GLY A 261 -16.86 -3.19 -11.32
C GLY A 261 -15.74 -4.01 -11.96
N THR A 262 -16.05 -4.82 -12.97
CA THR A 262 -15.05 -5.54 -13.78
C THR A 262 -14.04 -4.61 -14.42
N LEU A 263 -14.46 -3.41 -14.86
CA LEU A 263 -13.55 -2.43 -15.43
C LEU A 263 -12.60 -1.86 -14.36
N LEU A 264 -13.11 -1.59 -13.15
CA LEU A 264 -12.25 -1.18 -12.04
C LEU A 264 -11.23 -2.25 -11.68
N GLY A 265 -11.68 -3.50 -11.61
CA GLY A 265 -10.79 -4.67 -11.41
C GLY A 265 -9.72 -4.77 -12.49
N LEU A 266 -10.07 -4.50 -13.75
CA LEU A 266 -9.15 -4.50 -14.90
C LEU A 266 -8.09 -3.38 -14.76
N TYR A 267 -8.47 -2.15 -14.40
CA TYR A 267 -7.53 -1.07 -14.16
C TYR A 267 -6.47 -1.47 -13.13
N TRP A 268 -6.90 -1.96 -11.96
CA TRP A 268 -5.97 -2.34 -10.89
C TRP A 268 -5.14 -3.58 -11.22
N MET A 269 -5.72 -4.57 -11.90
CA MET A 269 -4.99 -5.76 -12.35
C MET A 269 -3.87 -5.38 -13.30
N LEU A 270 -4.17 -4.59 -14.34
CA LEU A 270 -3.17 -4.18 -15.33
C LEU A 270 -2.12 -3.25 -14.74
N PHE A 271 -2.50 -2.36 -13.83
CA PHE A 271 -1.55 -1.56 -13.05
C PHE A 271 -0.59 -2.47 -12.26
N GLY A 272 -1.12 -3.47 -11.56
CA GLY A 272 -0.32 -4.42 -10.78
C GLY A 272 0.63 -5.24 -11.66
N VAL A 273 0.14 -5.76 -12.79
CA VAL A 273 0.99 -6.46 -13.78
C VAL A 273 2.08 -5.54 -14.29
N GLY A 274 1.72 -4.30 -14.68
CA GLY A 274 2.69 -3.29 -15.09
C GLY A 274 3.74 -3.06 -14.01
N ALA A 275 3.34 -2.88 -12.74
CA ALA A 275 4.25 -2.62 -11.63
C ALA A 275 5.26 -3.76 -11.41
N VAL A 276 4.83 -5.01 -11.57
CA VAL A 276 5.75 -6.17 -11.52
C VAL A 276 6.76 -6.13 -12.67
N LEU A 277 6.29 -5.90 -13.91
CA LEU A 277 7.17 -5.81 -15.07
C LEU A 277 8.17 -4.66 -14.93
N GLY A 278 7.72 -3.49 -14.48
CA GLY A 278 8.58 -2.34 -14.19
C GLY A 278 9.61 -2.62 -13.09
N ALA A 279 9.19 -3.28 -12.01
CA ALA A 279 10.09 -3.66 -10.92
C ALA A 279 11.16 -4.66 -11.39
N LEU A 280 10.83 -5.60 -12.26
CA LEU A 280 11.79 -6.53 -12.87
C LEU A 280 12.79 -5.79 -13.78
N ALA A 281 12.36 -4.72 -14.43
CA ALA A 281 13.20 -3.91 -15.29
C ALA A 281 14.19 -2.99 -14.54
N VAL A 282 14.13 -2.88 -13.20
CA VAL A 282 15.07 -2.07 -12.38
C VAL A 282 16.52 -2.42 -12.66
N GLY A 283 16.82 -3.68 -12.95
CA GLY A 283 18.17 -4.11 -13.31
C GLY A 283 18.77 -3.37 -14.51
N ALA A 284 17.94 -2.97 -15.47
CA ALA A 284 18.36 -2.16 -16.62
C ALA A 284 18.64 -0.70 -16.25
N LEU A 285 17.98 -0.20 -15.21
CA LEU A 285 18.11 1.19 -14.73
C LEU A 285 19.34 1.41 -13.83
N ARG A 286 19.99 0.35 -13.35
CA ARG A 286 21.12 0.42 -12.40
C ARG A 286 22.34 1.22 -12.88
N ARG A 287 22.49 1.41 -14.20
CA ARG A 287 23.55 2.20 -14.81
C ARG A 287 23.24 3.68 -14.91
N LEU A 288 21.99 4.07 -14.67
CA LEU A 288 21.53 5.44 -14.74
C LEU A 288 21.65 6.12 -13.37
N PRO A 289 21.83 7.44 -13.33
CA PRO A 289 21.87 8.17 -12.07
C PRO A 289 20.50 8.08 -11.38
N LEU A 290 20.49 7.56 -10.14
CA LEU A 290 19.26 7.19 -9.42
C LEU A 290 18.31 8.38 -9.20
N TRP A 291 18.83 9.58 -8.88
CA TRP A 291 18.01 10.76 -8.63
C TRP A 291 17.18 11.19 -9.85
N PRO A 292 17.77 11.45 -11.04
CA PRO A 292 17.02 11.77 -12.24
C PRO A 292 16.01 10.71 -12.63
N VAL A 293 16.35 9.42 -12.45
CA VAL A 293 15.42 8.31 -12.71
C VAL A 293 14.22 8.38 -11.75
N THR A 294 14.46 8.58 -10.45
CA THR A 294 13.39 8.69 -9.45
C THR A 294 12.46 9.87 -9.75
N VAL A 295 12.99 11.04 -10.08
CA VAL A 295 12.18 12.21 -10.48
C VAL A 295 11.47 11.96 -11.80
N GLY A 296 12.14 11.33 -12.77
CA GLY A 296 11.54 10.95 -14.04
C GLY A 296 10.32 10.03 -13.89
N ILE A 297 10.38 9.07 -12.94
CA ILE A 297 9.24 8.20 -12.58
C ILE A 297 8.05 9.04 -12.06
N VAL A 298 8.31 10.01 -11.17
CA VAL A 298 7.24 10.87 -10.63
C VAL A 298 6.57 11.66 -11.75
N ILE A 299 7.35 12.27 -12.65
CA ILE A 299 6.80 13.01 -13.80
C ILE A 299 6.02 12.08 -14.73
N ALA A 300 6.61 10.94 -15.11
CA ALA A 300 5.98 10.00 -16.04
C ALA A 300 4.69 9.39 -15.48
N TRP A 301 4.63 9.10 -14.19
CA TRP A 301 3.38 8.67 -13.53
C TRP A 301 2.31 9.76 -13.59
N GLY A 302 2.66 11.02 -13.28
CA GLY A 302 1.73 12.14 -13.39
C GLY A 302 1.21 12.31 -14.82
N LEU A 303 2.07 12.18 -15.84
CA LEU A 303 1.68 12.24 -17.26
C LEU A 303 0.74 11.10 -17.64
N ALA A 304 0.91 9.89 -17.08
CA ALA A 304 0.04 8.74 -17.32
C ALA A 304 -1.40 8.96 -16.80
N LEU A 305 -1.61 9.87 -15.87
CA LEU A 305 -2.94 10.23 -15.34
C LEU A 305 -3.64 11.34 -16.16
N LEU A 306 -2.91 12.13 -16.96
CA LEU A 306 -3.51 13.25 -17.71
C LEU A 306 -4.64 12.85 -18.67
N PRO A 307 -4.59 11.69 -19.37
CA PRO A 307 -5.65 11.26 -20.27
C PRO A 307 -7.02 11.15 -19.60
N PHE A 308 -7.08 10.88 -18.29
CA PHE A 308 -8.36 10.84 -17.56
C PHE A 308 -9.02 12.23 -17.50
N GLY A 309 -8.23 13.27 -17.28
CA GLY A 309 -8.72 14.66 -17.26
C GLY A 309 -9.05 15.24 -18.63
N LEU A 310 -8.54 14.62 -19.72
CA LEU A 310 -8.74 15.02 -21.10
C LEU A 310 -9.87 14.28 -21.82
N ASP A 311 -10.69 13.55 -21.09
CA ASP A 311 -11.80 12.75 -21.62
C ASP A 311 -11.36 11.74 -22.71
N ALA A 312 -10.19 11.16 -22.53
CA ALA A 312 -9.65 10.19 -23.48
C ALA A 312 -10.49 8.87 -23.47
N PRO A 313 -10.54 8.14 -24.60
CA PRO A 313 -11.24 6.86 -24.68
C PRO A 313 -10.78 5.89 -23.57
N THR A 314 -11.70 5.05 -23.07
CA THR A 314 -11.44 4.09 -21.99
C THR A 314 -10.23 3.19 -22.29
N ALA A 315 -10.05 2.75 -23.52
CA ALA A 315 -8.89 1.93 -23.91
C ALA A 315 -7.56 2.68 -23.68
N VAL A 316 -7.53 3.99 -23.92
CA VAL A 316 -6.35 4.84 -23.71
C VAL A 316 -6.08 4.99 -22.21
N THR A 317 -7.10 5.29 -21.40
CA THR A 317 -6.93 5.44 -19.95
C THR A 317 -6.50 4.14 -19.28
N VAL A 318 -7.05 2.99 -19.73
CA VAL A 318 -6.62 1.65 -19.27
C VAL A 318 -5.15 1.39 -19.64
N ALA A 319 -4.75 1.66 -20.89
CA ALA A 319 -3.36 1.48 -21.32
C ALA A 319 -2.40 2.41 -20.57
N CYS A 320 -2.78 3.68 -20.38
CA CYS A 320 -1.98 4.66 -19.63
C CYS A 320 -1.85 4.28 -18.15
N PHE A 321 -2.91 3.74 -17.53
CA PHE A 321 -2.86 3.30 -16.15
C PHE A 321 -2.00 2.05 -15.98
N ALA A 322 -2.06 1.10 -16.93
CA ALA A 322 -1.17 -0.07 -16.99
C ALA A 322 0.30 0.33 -17.15
N LEU A 323 0.57 1.29 -18.06
CA LEU A 323 1.91 1.87 -18.24
C LEU A 323 2.35 2.61 -16.96
N GLY A 324 1.42 3.33 -16.33
CA GLY A 324 1.63 3.96 -15.03
C GLY A 324 2.11 2.97 -13.98
N GLY A 325 1.52 1.77 -13.94
CA GLY A 325 2.02 0.69 -13.09
C GLY A 325 3.48 0.33 -13.37
N ALA A 326 3.84 0.15 -14.65
CA ALA A 326 5.21 -0.16 -15.04
C ALA A 326 6.21 0.95 -14.67
N ILE A 327 5.77 2.20 -14.73
CA ILE A 327 6.56 3.38 -14.31
C ILE A 327 6.70 3.39 -12.79
N TYR A 328 5.62 3.10 -12.04
CA TYR A 328 5.60 3.13 -10.58
C TYR A 328 6.42 1.99 -9.95
N GLY A 329 6.43 0.80 -10.56
CA GLY A 329 7.03 -0.41 -10.00
C GLY A 329 8.48 -0.26 -9.50
N PRO A 330 9.40 0.38 -10.23
CA PRO A 330 10.76 0.63 -9.80
C PRO A 330 10.91 1.60 -8.63
N PHE A 331 9.94 2.49 -8.40
CA PHE A 331 10.05 3.65 -7.50
C PHE A 331 10.43 3.27 -6.07
N VAL A 332 9.78 2.25 -5.50
CA VAL A 332 10.02 1.83 -4.11
C VAL A 332 11.46 1.36 -3.94
N ALA A 333 11.94 0.50 -4.84
CA ALA A 333 13.31 -0.01 -4.78
C ALA A 333 14.35 1.11 -4.95
N LEU A 334 14.14 2.01 -5.92
CA LEU A 334 15.05 3.13 -6.18
C LEU A 334 15.08 4.12 -5.02
N SER A 335 13.93 4.47 -4.44
CA SER A 335 13.85 5.40 -3.31
C SER A 335 14.53 4.84 -2.06
N VAL A 336 14.41 3.54 -1.79
CA VAL A 336 15.13 2.87 -0.69
C VAL A 336 16.62 2.81 -0.98
N THR A 337 17.02 2.45 -2.20
CA THR A 337 18.44 2.40 -2.59
C THR A 337 19.10 3.78 -2.48
N LEU A 338 18.42 4.86 -2.90
CA LEU A 338 18.91 6.23 -2.72
C LEU A 338 19.08 6.58 -1.24
N MET A 339 18.11 6.23 -0.40
CA MET A 339 18.19 6.43 1.05
C MET A 339 19.42 5.70 1.62
N GLN A 340 19.62 4.43 1.25
CA GLN A 340 20.74 3.62 1.70
C GLN A 340 22.10 4.17 1.23
N ALA A 341 22.19 4.60 -0.02
CA ALA A 341 23.41 5.10 -0.61
C ALA A 341 23.87 6.47 -0.05
N LYS A 342 22.91 7.26 0.46
CA LYS A 342 23.16 8.62 0.95
C LYS A 342 23.16 8.75 2.47
N SER A 343 22.70 7.73 3.19
CA SER A 343 22.66 7.74 4.65
C SER A 343 24.00 7.26 5.23
N PRO A 344 24.53 7.94 6.26
CA PRO A 344 25.65 7.40 7.03
C PRO A 344 25.28 6.04 7.63
N PRO A 345 26.21 5.05 7.60
CA PRO A 345 25.92 3.69 8.07
C PRO A 345 25.35 3.63 9.50
N GLU A 346 25.89 4.46 10.40
CA GLU A 346 25.49 4.55 11.81
C GLU A 346 24.06 5.08 12.02
N HIS A 347 23.51 5.83 11.04
CA HIS A 347 22.20 6.46 11.11
C HIS A 347 21.16 5.80 10.19
N LEU A 348 21.56 4.87 9.34
CA LEU A 348 20.74 4.25 8.31
C LEU A 348 19.45 3.63 8.88
N ALA A 349 19.55 2.87 9.95
CA ALA A 349 18.38 2.21 10.57
C ALA A 349 17.33 3.22 11.07
N ALA A 350 17.78 4.31 11.73
CA ALA A 350 16.89 5.36 12.22
C ALA A 350 16.23 6.13 11.06
N MET A 351 16.97 6.41 10.00
CA MET A 351 16.45 7.11 8.81
C MET A 351 15.44 6.25 8.04
N LEU A 352 15.67 4.95 7.89
CA LEU A 352 14.72 4.02 7.27
C LEU A 352 13.45 3.87 8.12
N ALA A 353 13.58 3.83 9.46
CA ALA A 353 12.42 3.81 10.35
C ALA A 353 11.59 5.08 10.22
N ALA A 354 12.24 6.26 10.18
CA ALA A 354 11.58 7.54 9.98
C ALA A 354 10.86 7.61 8.61
N ARG A 355 11.51 7.15 7.55
CA ARG A 355 10.89 7.04 6.21
C ARG A 355 9.64 6.16 6.25
N SER A 356 9.74 4.97 6.81
CA SER A 356 8.61 4.03 6.87
C SER A 356 7.44 4.62 7.65
N ALA A 357 7.71 5.24 8.80
CA ALA A 357 6.67 5.88 9.62
C ALA A 357 6.00 7.06 8.88
N ALA A 358 6.76 7.88 8.18
CA ALA A 358 6.22 8.98 7.39
C ALA A 358 5.32 8.47 6.26
N LEU A 359 5.76 7.46 5.51
CA LEU A 359 4.99 6.93 4.37
C LEU A 359 3.69 6.25 4.77
N LEU A 360 3.59 5.71 6.00
CA LEU A 360 2.33 5.16 6.52
C LEU A 360 1.20 6.20 6.57
N THR A 361 1.52 7.50 6.62
CA THR A 361 0.51 8.57 6.68
C THR A 361 0.16 9.15 5.32
N ALA A 362 1.01 9.00 4.31
CA ALA A 362 0.89 9.73 3.05
C ALA A 362 -0.38 9.37 2.25
N SER A 363 -0.54 8.10 1.84
CA SER A 363 -1.72 7.67 1.08
C SER A 363 -3.01 7.83 1.87
N PRO A 364 -3.13 7.42 3.16
CA PRO A 364 -4.38 7.60 3.89
C PRO A 364 -4.83 9.07 4.05
N ILE A 365 -3.89 10.01 4.23
CA ILE A 365 -4.22 11.44 4.28
C ILE A 365 -4.65 11.92 2.88
N GLY A 366 -3.94 11.50 1.84
CA GLY A 366 -4.30 11.79 0.45
C GLY A 366 -5.69 11.29 0.09
N THR A 367 -6.03 10.06 0.48
CA THR A 367 -7.35 9.46 0.27
C THR A 367 -8.45 10.21 1.04
N ALA A 368 -8.19 10.59 2.30
CA ALA A 368 -9.13 11.37 3.10
C ALA A 368 -9.45 12.74 2.46
N ILE A 369 -8.47 13.41 1.86
CA ILE A 369 -8.65 14.66 1.12
C ILE A 369 -9.26 14.40 -0.26
N GLY A 370 -8.93 13.27 -0.89
CA GLY A 370 -9.46 12.85 -2.18
C GLY A 370 -10.98 12.77 -2.20
N GLY A 371 -11.62 12.38 -1.09
CA GLY A 371 -13.07 12.30 -0.97
C GLY A 371 -13.78 13.64 -1.23
N PRO A 372 -13.57 14.65 -0.39
CA PRO A 372 -14.11 15.99 -0.61
C PRO A 372 -13.72 16.60 -1.97
N LEU A 373 -12.47 16.37 -2.41
CA LEU A 373 -11.97 16.88 -3.69
C LEU A 373 -12.76 16.28 -4.86
N THR A 374 -12.98 14.96 -4.84
CA THR A 374 -13.75 14.28 -5.90
C THR A 374 -15.23 14.67 -5.88
N SER A 375 -15.82 14.89 -4.70
CA SER A 375 -17.19 15.38 -4.59
C SER A 375 -17.36 16.80 -5.14
N ALA A 376 -16.33 17.67 -4.99
CA ALA A 376 -16.38 19.05 -5.43
C ALA A 376 -16.04 19.25 -6.92
N LEU A 377 -15.08 18.53 -7.44
CA LEU A 377 -14.52 18.71 -8.79
C LEU A 377 -14.97 17.64 -9.79
N GLY A 378 -15.49 16.52 -9.29
CA GLY A 378 -15.76 15.31 -10.08
C GLY A 378 -14.56 14.40 -10.24
N PRO A 379 -14.79 13.12 -10.64
CA PRO A 379 -13.74 12.10 -10.72
C PRO A 379 -12.66 12.43 -11.76
N ARG A 380 -13.04 12.86 -12.97
CA ARG A 380 -12.10 13.21 -14.06
C ARG A 380 -11.15 14.32 -13.67
N ALA A 381 -11.70 15.42 -13.13
CA ALA A 381 -10.89 16.56 -12.72
C ALA A 381 -9.95 16.21 -11.57
N THR A 382 -10.38 15.32 -10.65
CA THR A 382 -9.54 14.84 -9.55
C THR A 382 -8.39 13.96 -10.07
N LEU A 383 -8.64 13.05 -11.01
CA LEU A 383 -7.59 12.19 -11.63
C LEU A 383 -6.59 13.04 -12.42
N GLY A 384 -7.07 13.90 -13.31
CA GLY A 384 -6.22 14.81 -14.09
C GLY A 384 -5.46 15.81 -13.22
N GLY A 385 -6.13 16.39 -12.21
CA GLY A 385 -5.53 17.30 -11.24
C GLY A 385 -4.44 16.64 -10.38
N SER A 386 -4.66 15.40 -9.94
CA SER A 386 -3.64 14.59 -9.26
C SER A 386 -2.44 14.34 -10.18
N GLY A 387 -2.70 14.06 -11.47
CA GLY A 387 -1.66 13.91 -12.48
C GLY A 387 -0.84 15.21 -12.65
N LEU A 388 -1.50 16.34 -12.83
CA LEU A 388 -0.84 17.67 -12.96
C LEU A 388 -0.02 18.02 -11.72
N ALA A 389 -0.58 17.82 -10.52
CA ALA A 389 0.11 18.08 -9.26
C ALA A 389 1.35 17.19 -9.11
N THR A 390 1.26 15.94 -9.57
CA THR A 390 2.39 15.00 -9.54
C THR A 390 3.48 15.40 -10.54
N VAL A 391 3.11 15.85 -11.75
CA VAL A 391 4.08 16.41 -12.72
C VAL A 391 4.74 17.67 -12.12
N ALA A 392 3.97 18.57 -11.54
CA ALA A 392 4.50 19.78 -10.89
C ALA A 392 5.48 19.45 -9.76
N LEU A 393 5.14 18.45 -8.92
CA LEU A 393 6.03 17.95 -7.87
C LEU A 393 7.37 17.47 -8.46
N GLY A 394 7.32 16.69 -9.54
CA GLY A 394 8.53 16.18 -10.21
C GLY A 394 9.35 17.30 -10.85
N VAL A 395 8.70 18.28 -11.50
CA VAL A 395 9.37 19.45 -12.10
C VAL A 395 10.07 20.30 -11.03
N VAL A 396 9.39 20.58 -9.90
CA VAL A 396 9.98 21.29 -8.76
C VAL A 396 11.18 20.54 -8.21
N ALA A 397 11.07 19.22 -8.03
CA ALA A 397 12.20 18.39 -7.57
C ALA A 397 13.36 18.44 -8.56
N CYS A 398 13.11 18.40 -9.88
CA CYS A 398 14.11 18.53 -10.91
C CYS A 398 14.84 19.89 -10.85
N ALA A 399 14.06 20.99 -10.76
CA ALA A 399 14.59 22.34 -10.66
C ALA A 399 15.51 22.52 -9.44
N LEU A 400 15.10 21.99 -8.27
CA LEU A 400 15.89 22.02 -7.04
C LEU A 400 17.19 21.21 -7.17
N LEU A 401 17.17 20.08 -7.86
CA LEU A 401 18.38 19.28 -8.11
C LEU A 401 19.36 20.00 -9.03
N VAL A 402 18.87 20.66 -10.08
CA VAL A 402 19.70 21.44 -11.01
C VAL A 402 20.31 22.66 -10.31
N ALA A 403 19.52 23.38 -9.51
CA ALA A 403 20.00 24.54 -8.75
C ALA A 403 21.13 24.15 -7.80
N ARG A 404 20.98 23.06 -7.05
CA ARG A 404 22.03 22.56 -6.13
C ARG A 404 23.34 22.17 -6.86
N ARG A 405 23.23 21.55 -8.04
CA ARG A 405 24.43 21.20 -8.83
C ARG A 405 25.20 22.44 -9.28
N ARG A 406 24.49 23.51 -9.64
CA ARG A 406 25.11 24.78 -10.05
C ARG A 406 25.83 25.47 -8.89
N THR A 407 25.25 25.48 -7.69
CA THR A 407 25.89 26.08 -6.50
C THR A 407 27.12 25.31 -6.05
N SER A 408 27.10 23.97 -6.12
CA SER A 408 28.27 23.14 -5.78
C SER A 408 29.40 23.27 -6.81
N ALA A 409 29.10 23.43 -8.10
CA ALA A 409 30.09 23.68 -9.15
C ALA A 409 30.73 25.08 -9.02
N GLY A 410 29.92 26.12 -8.69
CA GLY A 410 30.44 27.47 -8.46
C GLY A 410 31.35 27.59 -7.21
N ALA A 411 31.04 26.85 -6.14
CA ALA A 411 31.85 26.81 -4.94
C ALA A 411 33.22 26.09 -5.17
N SER A 412 33.26 25.11 -6.06
CA SER A 412 34.51 24.39 -6.42
C SER A 412 35.45 25.26 -7.27
N THR A 413 34.92 26.09 -8.16
CA THR A 413 35.70 27.01 -8.97
C THR A 413 36.21 28.20 -8.16
N ALA A 414 35.45 28.71 -7.17
CA ALA A 414 35.89 29.80 -6.28
C ALA A 414 36.97 29.37 -5.27
N ASN A 415 37.12 28.09 -4.98
CA ASN A 415 38.17 27.57 -4.08
C ASN A 415 39.48 27.20 -4.79
N GLN A 416 39.49 27.28 -6.13
CA GLN A 416 40.68 27.02 -6.99
C GLN A 416 41.26 28.29 -7.57
N ALA A 417 40.64 29.44 -7.37
CA ALA A 417 41.12 30.77 -7.70
C ALA A 417 41.63 31.50 -6.43
#